data_5e8655598f44097917bd1ccf6f40b3d7
#
_entry.id   5e8655598f44097917bd1ccf6f40b3d7
#
_cell.length_a   1.000
_cell.length_b   1.000
_cell.length_c   1.000
_cell.angle_alpha   90.00
_cell.angle_beta   90.00
_cell.angle_gamma   90.00
#
_symmetry.space_group_name_H-M   'P 1'
#
loop_
_entity.id
_entity.type
_entity.pdbx_description
1 polymer ?
#
loop_
_entity_poly.entity_id
_entity_poly.type
_entity_poly.pdbx_seq_one_letter_code
_entity_poly.pdbx_strand_id
1 'polypeptide(L)'
;MATTATSMMRQTMDGQAAALAAIVEDPAPIPAVADRLRGRRVLVIGTGTSWHAANQAAALLRAAGLDVAAEQSVDAATDGPLPGAGGVLLAFTHTGAKRYTAQAVARARAQGADVVQISGTAVTDADLHTVERERSSAYTASHLGALLRAAQLAQALGADLPGLAAVPDAVDRVYRDPNDGQPLAPPPGRLIEFIGGGINQWTAAEGALKIRESAYVASEGLGVEQFLHGPQVALGRQDRLVSLDGGGAWSERIAEVTAAAADSGTPVTRITHLELGELLSIFPLTVAVQRIALEAAEILGTNPDSFGRDVPGRDAWKRVEL
;
A
#
# COMPACT_ATOMS: atom_id res chain seq x y z
N MET A 1 32.48 8.11 -15.16
CA MET A 1 31.29 7.95 -14.34
C MET A 1 30.73 6.58 -14.66
N ALA A 2 30.73 5.66 -13.72
CA ALA A 2 30.09 4.36 -13.91
C ALA A 2 28.59 4.62 -14.06
N THR A 3 27.97 4.20 -15.16
CA THR A 3 26.51 4.16 -15.31
C THR A 3 25.98 3.22 -14.23
N THR A 4 25.44 3.79 -13.16
CA THR A 4 24.71 3.00 -12.18
C THR A 4 23.57 2.30 -12.89
N ALA A 5 23.55 0.96 -12.85
CA ALA A 5 22.47 0.20 -13.48
C ALA A 5 21.13 0.63 -12.85
N THR A 6 20.11 0.81 -13.68
CA THR A 6 18.75 1.16 -13.25
C THR A 6 18.25 0.11 -12.25
N SER A 7 17.76 0.53 -11.07
CA SER A 7 17.25 -0.40 -10.06
C SER A 7 16.03 -1.20 -10.57
N MET A 8 15.82 -2.39 -10.03
CA MET A 8 14.64 -3.21 -10.35
C MET A 8 13.34 -2.50 -9.89
N MET A 9 13.40 -1.77 -8.78
CA MET A 9 12.28 -0.94 -8.32
C MET A 9 11.88 0.08 -9.39
N ARG A 10 12.85 0.82 -9.96
CA ARG A 10 12.57 1.78 -11.04
C ARG A 10 11.98 1.08 -12.27
N GLN A 11 12.58 -0.03 -12.70
CA GLN A 11 12.07 -0.80 -13.85
C GLN A 11 10.63 -1.27 -13.64
N THR A 12 10.28 -1.71 -12.43
CA THR A 12 8.91 -2.08 -12.07
C THR A 12 7.97 -0.88 -12.13
N MET A 13 8.40 0.26 -11.59
CA MET A 13 7.60 1.50 -11.61
C MET A 13 7.42 2.04 -13.01
N ASP A 14 8.42 1.93 -13.89
CA ASP A 14 8.31 2.33 -15.30
C ASP A 14 7.20 1.56 -16.05
N GLY A 15 6.96 0.30 -15.66
CA GLY A 15 5.97 -0.58 -16.28
C GLY A 15 4.63 -0.68 -15.55
N GLN A 16 4.48 -0.07 -14.37
CA GLN A 16 3.33 -0.34 -13.49
C GLN A 16 1.98 0.12 -14.07
N ALA A 17 1.94 1.24 -14.78
CA ALA A 17 0.71 1.71 -15.42
C ALA A 17 0.20 0.72 -16.49
N ALA A 18 1.10 0.20 -17.33
CA ALA A 18 0.77 -0.82 -18.32
C ALA A 18 0.31 -2.13 -17.66
N ALA A 19 0.94 -2.53 -16.54
CA ALA A 19 0.51 -3.70 -15.78
C ALA A 19 -0.89 -3.52 -15.18
N LEU A 20 -1.23 -2.33 -14.69
CA LEU A 20 -2.58 -2.02 -14.21
C LEU A 20 -3.61 -1.99 -15.34
N ALA A 21 -3.26 -1.46 -16.52
CA ALA A 21 -4.13 -1.51 -17.69
C ALA A 21 -4.47 -2.96 -18.09
N ALA A 22 -3.46 -3.83 -18.09
CA ALA A 22 -3.68 -5.25 -18.33
C ALA A 22 -4.61 -5.90 -17.29
N ILE A 23 -4.55 -5.49 -16.01
CA ILE A 23 -5.48 -5.96 -14.97
C ILE A 23 -6.91 -5.46 -15.21
N VAL A 24 -7.08 -4.22 -15.69
CA VAL A 24 -8.40 -3.66 -16.03
C VAL A 24 -9.05 -4.45 -17.18
N GLU A 25 -8.25 -4.84 -18.18
CA GLU A 25 -8.69 -5.56 -19.37
C GLU A 25 -8.82 -7.09 -19.16
N ASP A 26 -8.24 -7.61 -18.08
CA ASP A 26 -8.24 -9.05 -17.80
C ASP A 26 -9.65 -9.58 -17.55
N PRO A 27 -10.09 -10.63 -18.27
CA PRO A 27 -11.40 -11.27 -18.10
C PRO A 27 -11.49 -12.11 -16.81
N ALA A 28 -10.79 -11.70 -15.75
CA ALA A 28 -10.81 -12.39 -14.46
C ALA A 28 -12.25 -12.59 -13.94
N PRO A 29 -12.51 -13.65 -13.16
CA PRO A 29 -13.85 -13.99 -12.70
C PRO A 29 -14.34 -13.08 -11.56
N ILE A 30 -14.20 -11.75 -11.72
CA ILE A 30 -14.55 -10.76 -10.69
C ILE A 30 -15.99 -10.95 -10.20
N PRO A 31 -17.04 -11.09 -11.05
CA PRO A 31 -18.39 -11.28 -10.55
C PRO A 31 -18.55 -12.55 -9.70
N ALA A 32 -17.96 -13.66 -10.14
CA ALA A 32 -18.04 -14.93 -9.42
C ALA A 32 -17.32 -14.88 -8.07
N VAL A 33 -16.17 -14.20 -7.98
CA VAL A 33 -15.45 -13.99 -6.72
C VAL A 33 -16.22 -13.02 -5.82
N ALA A 34 -16.78 -11.94 -6.37
CA ALA A 34 -17.61 -10.98 -5.63
C ALA A 34 -18.84 -11.67 -5.01
N ASP A 35 -19.50 -12.58 -5.74
CA ASP A 35 -20.65 -13.33 -5.23
C ASP A 35 -20.28 -14.20 -4.01
N ARG A 36 -19.05 -14.69 -3.91
CA ARG A 36 -18.57 -15.40 -2.70
C ARG A 36 -18.46 -14.50 -1.48
N LEU A 37 -18.31 -13.18 -1.66
CA LEU A 37 -18.22 -12.21 -0.57
C LEU A 37 -19.60 -11.65 -0.18
N ARG A 38 -20.57 -11.68 -1.10
CA ARG A 38 -21.86 -11.01 -0.97
C ARG A 38 -22.65 -11.47 0.26
N GLY A 39 -23.01 -10.51 1.14
CA GLY A 39 -23.81 -10.77 2.34
C GLY A 39 -23.11 -11.59 3.41
N ARG A 40 -21.80 -11.78 3.29
CA ARG A 40 -21.00 -12.56 4.27
C ARG A 40 -20.05 -11.64 5.03
N ARG A 41 -19.69 -12.04 6.24
CA ARG A 41 -18.61 -11.40 6.98
C ARG A 41 -17.27 -11.71 6.31
N VAL A 42 -16.50 -10.68 6.05
CA VAL A 42 -15.18 -10.79 5.38
C VAL A 42 -14.08 -10.37 6.33
N LEU A 43 -13.05 -11.19 6.47
CA LEU A 43 -11.79 -10.81 7.11
C LEU A 43 -10.71 -10.71 6.05
N VAL A 44 -10.11 -9.53 5.90
CA VAL A 44 -9.02 -9.31 4.96
C VAL A 44 -7.69 -9.41 5.69
N ILE A 45 -6.74 -10.18 5.16
CA ILE A 45 -5.43 -10.36 5.80
C ILE A 45 -4.26 -10.03 4.88
N GLY A 46 -3.15 -9.58 5.49
CA GLY A 46 -1.89 -9.33 4.81
C GLY A 46 -0.74 -9.11 5.79
N THR A 47 0.48 -8.98 5.27
CA THR A 47 1.70 -8.67 6.03
C THR A 47 2.52 -7.62 5.29
N GLY A 48 3.10 -6.64 6.00
CA GLY A 48 3.85 -5.53 5.39
C GLY A 48 3.01 -4.75 4.39
N THR A 49 3.48 -4.53 3.17
CA THR A 49 2.72 -3.89 2.08
C THR A 49 1.33 -4.52 1.87
N SER A 50 1.20 -5.86 2.00
CA SER A 50 -0.10 -6.54 1.91
C SER A 50 -1.01 -6.23 3.10
N TRP A 51 -0.47 -5.87 4.28
CA TRP A 51 -1.25 -5.39 5.42
C TRP A 51 -1.88 -4.02 5.13
N HIS A 52 -1.12 -3.12 4.51
CA HIS A 52 -1.67 -1.83 4.08
C HIS A 52 -2.77 -2.03 3.02
N ALA A 53 -2.52 -2.90 2.03
CA ALA A 53 -3.53 -3.28 1.03
C ALA A 53 -4.78 -3.91 1.66
N ALA A 54 -4.65 -4.74 2.68
CA ALA A 54 -5.78 -5.37 3.36
C ALA A 54 -6.70 -4.32 4.02
N ASN A 55 -6.13 -3.31 4.65
CA ASN A 55 -6.89 -2.23 5.26
C ASN A 55 -7.58 -1.33 4.23
N GLN A 56 -6.89 -1.00 3.14
CA GLN A 56 -7.46 -0.24 2.03
C GLN A 56 -8.58 -1.04 1.34
N ALA A 57 -8.38 -2.34 1.11
CA ALA A 57 -9.41 -3.23 0.58
C ALA A 57 -10.63 -3.32 1.51
N ALA A 58 -10.41 -3.40 2.83
CA ALA A 58 -11.50 -3.38 3.79
C ALA A 58 -12.32 -2.08 3.72
N ALA A 59 -11.67 -0.94 3.49
CA ALA A 59 -12.38 0.33 3.28
C ALA A 59 -13.20 0.34 1.98
N LEU A 60 -12.62 -0.13 0.88
CA LEU A 60 -13.31 -0.26 -0.41
C LEU A 60 -14.52 -1.19 -0.32
N LEU A 61 -14.39 -2.35 0.31
CA LEU A 61 -15.47 -3.33 0.46
C LEU A 61 -16.56 -2.83 1.43
N ARG A 62 -16.20 -2.06 2.48
CA ARG A 62 -17.19 -1.39 3.34
C ARG A 62 -18.00 -0.35 2.57
N ALA A 63 -17.40 0.36 1.61
CA ALA A 63 -18.13 1.28 0.73
C ALA A 63 -19.16 0.55 -0.15
N ALA A 64 -18.97 -0.75 -0.40
CA ALA A 64 -19.98 -1.62 -1.04
C ALA A 64 -21.01 -2.18 -0.04
N GLY A 65 -20.99 -1.79 1.22
CA GLY A 65 -21.94 -2.23 2.25
C GLY A 65 -21.63 -3.57 2.93
N LEU A 66 -20.42 -4.12 2.78
CA LEU A 66 -20.05 -5.38 3.43
C LEU A 66 -19.60 -5.18 4.88
N ASP A 67 -19.84 -6.20 5.72
CA ASP A 67 -19.23 -6.34 7.05
C ASP A 67 -17.80 -6.85 6.89
N VAL A 68 -16.82 -5.93 6.97
CA VAL A 68 -15.41 -6.22 6.69
C VAL A 68 -14.50 -5.71 7.79
N ALA A 69 -13.64 -6.57 8.28
CA ALA A 69 -12.50 -6.23 9.11
C ALA A 69 -11.18 -6.55 8.38
N ALA A 70 -10.09 -5.92 8.82
CA ALA A 70 -8.75 -6.28 8.41
C ALA A 70 -7.95 -6.77 9.62
N GLU A 71 -7.02 -7.72 9.41
CA GLU A 71 -6.16 -8.27 10.45
C GLU A 71 -4.78 -8.59 9.89
N GLN A 72 -3.73 -8.49 10.70
CA GLN A 72 -2.43 -8.95 10.27
C GLN A 72 -2.41 -10.47 10.11
N SER A 73 -1.69 -10.95 9.11
CA SER A 73 -1.60 -12.41 8.87
C SER A 73 -1.07 -13.19 10.08
N VAL A 74 -0.17 -12.61 10.88
CA VAL A 74 0.38 -13.25 12.08
C VAL A 74 -0.69 -13.45 13.16
N ASP A 75 -1.51 -12.43 13.39
CA ASP A 75 -2.57 -12.51 14.41
C ASP A 75 -3.67 -13.48 13.96
N ALA A 76 -4.09 -13.43 12.70
CA ALA A 76 -5.01 -14.40 12.11
C ALA A 76 -4.47 -15.84 12.09
N ALA A 77 -3.14 -16.02 12.05
CA ALA A 77 -2.49 -17.31 12.08
C ALA A 77 -2.42 -17.92 13.50
N THR A 78 -2.39 -17.08 14.53
CA THR A 78 -2.19 -17.48 15.94
C THR A 78 -3.51 -17.51 16.71
N ASP A 79 -3.84 -16.44 17.37
CA ASP A 79 -4.99 -16.33 18.29
C ASP A 79 -6.02 -15.28 17.88
N GLY A 80 -5.73 -14.49 16.84
CA GLY A 80 -6.64 -13.48 16.32
C GLY A 80 -7.94 -14.04 15.73
N PRO A 81 -8.92 -13.18 15.50
CA PRO A 81 -10.22 -13.57 14.98
C PRO A 81 -10.13 -14.17 13.58
N LEU A 82 -11.04 -15.09 13.29
CA LEU A 82 -11.29 -15.62 11.95
C LEU A 82 -12.77 -15.48 11.61
N PRO A 83 -13.15 -15.47 10.31
CA PRO A 83 -14.55 -15.27 9.94
C PRO A 83 -15.46 -16.46 10.31
N GLY A 84 -14.87 -17.63 10.57
CA GLY A 84 -15.61 -18.85 10.92
C GLY A 84 -16.42 -19.46 9.76
N ALA A 85 -17.23 -20.47 10.05
CA ALA A 85 -18.08 -21.10 9.05
C ALA A 85 -19.10 -20.10 8.48
N GLY A 86 -19.23 -20.07 7.16
CA GLY A 86 -20.08 -19.12 6.45
C GLY A 86 -19.46 -17.74 6.20
N GLY A 87 -18.33 -17.39 6.82
CA GLY A 87 -17.58 -16.18 6.50
C GLY A 87 -16.52 -16.40 5.43
N VAL A 88 -15.83 -15.34 5.03
CA VAL A 88 -14.79 -15.36 4.00
C VAL A 88 -13.49 -14.78 4.55
N LEU A 89 -12.38 -15.48 4.35
CA LEU A 89 -11.04 -14.93 4.49
C LEU A 89 -10.56 -14.46 3.13
N LEU A 90 -10.29 -13.16 2.97
CA LEU A 90 -9.67 -12.59 1.79
C LEU A 90 -8.18 -12.36 2.08
N ALA A 91 -7.29 -13.12 1.44
CA ALA A 91 -5.86 -13.08 1.71
C ALA A 91 -5.08 -12.39 0.58
N PHE A 92 -4.31 -11.37 0.92
CA PHE A 92 -3.34 -10.74 0.04
C PHE A 92 -1.96 -11.37 0.25
N THR A 93 -1.41 -12.00 -0.79
CA THR A 93 -0.09 -12.61 -0.73
C THR A 93 0.57 -12.69 -2.11
N HIS A 94 1.54 -11.83 -2.39
CA HIS A 94 2.17 -11.78 -3.72
C HIS A 94 2.83 -13.09 -4.14
N THR A 95 3.46 -13.80 -3.20
CA THR A 95 4.22 -15.03 -3.50
C THR A 95 3.54 -16.33 -3.07
N GLY A 96 2.44 -16.26 -2.32
CA GLY A 96 1.80 -17.43 -1.71
C GLY A 96 2.60 -18.10 -0.58
N ALA A 97 3.88 -17.74 -0.40
CA ALA A 97 4.84 -18.48 0.41
C ALA A 97 5.08 -17.91 1.82
N LYS A 98 4.42 -16.79 2.19
CA LYS A 98 4.63 -16.20 3.52
C LYS A 98 4.02 -17.07 4.60
N ARG A 99 4.86 -17.48 5.55
CA ARG A 99 4.54 -18.45 6.61
C ARG A 99 3.20 -18.17 7.31
N TYR A 100 3.05 -16.99 7.88
CA TYR A 100 1.85 -16.67 8.66
C TYR A 100 0.60 -16.50 7.80
N THR A 101 0.73 -16.00 6.57
CA THR A 101 -0.41 -15.95 5.63
C THR A 101 -0.87 -17.36 5.27
N ALA A 102 0.05 -18.28 4.98
CA ALA A 102 -0.30 -19.69 4.70
C ALA A 102 -0.95 -20.38 5.91
N GLN A 103 -0.43 -20.12 7.12
CA GLN A 103 -1.01 -20.67 8.37
C GLN A 103 -2.41 -20.09 8.63
N ALA A 104 -2.63 -18.79 8.45
CA ALA A 104 -3.95 -18.17 8.58
C ALA A 104 -4.97 -18.77 7.61
N VAL A 105 -4.57 -18.95 6.34
CA VAL A 105 -5.39 -19.62 5.31
C VAL A 105 -5.76 -21.05 5.75
N ALA A 106 -4.78 -21.83 6.19
CA ALA A 106 -5.02 -23.20 6.65
C ALA A 106 -5.95 -23.24 7.88
N ARG A 107 -5.75 -22.33 8.83
CA ARG A 107 -6.58 -22.21 10.04
C ARG A 107 -8.02 -21.81 9.70
N ALA A 108 -8.21 -20.87 8.77
CA ALA A 108 -9.54 -20.43 8.32
C ALA A 108 -10.30 -21.57 7.62
N ARG A 109 -9.64 -22.30 6.72
CA ARG A 109 -10.22 -23.49 6.07
C ARG A 109 -10.62 -24.55 7.07
N ALA A 110 -9.79 -24.81 8.08
CA ALA A 110 -10.08 -25.77 9.15
C ALA A 110 -11.32 -25.38 9.99
N GLN A 111 -11.64 -24.07 10.07
CA GLN A 111 -12.83 -23.55 10.75
C GLN A 111 -14.05 -23.42 9.82
N GLY A 112 -13.96 -23.91 8.58
CA GLY A 112 -15.06 -23.88 7.62
C GLY A 112 -15.29 -22.53 6.95
N ALA A 113 -14.34 -21.60 7.02
CA ALA A 113 -14.39 -20.37 6.24
C ALA A 113 -14.09 -20.65 4.76
N ASP A 114 -14.73 -19.91 3.87
CA ASP A 114 -14.30 -19.79 2.50
C ASP A 114 -13.03 -18.94 2.42
N VAL A 115 -12.15 -19.22 1.46
CA VAL A 115 -10.88 -18.50 1.32
C VAL A 115 -10.76 -17.99 -0.11
N VAL A 116 -10.64 -16.68 -0.25
CA VAL A 116 -10.31 -16.00 -1.49
C VAL A 116 -8.88 -15.50 -1.42
N GLN A 117 -8.06 -15.78 -2.45
CA GLN A 117 -6.68 -15.33 -2.52
C GLN A 117 -6.47 -14.39 -3.70
N ILE A 118 -5.86 -13.23 -3.44
CA ILE A 118 -5.35 -12.30 -4.44
C ILE A 118 -3.82 -12.36 -4.40
N SER A 119 -3.20 -12.84 -5.50
CA SER A 119 -1.77 -13.18 -5.53
C SER A 119 -1.10 -12.73 -6.83
N GLY A 120 0.22 -12.82 -6.89
CA GLY A 120 0.96 -12.70 -8.15
C GLY A 120 0.68 -13.89 -9.09
N THR A 121 0.97 -13.69 -10.37
CA THR A 121 0.66 -14.69 -11.44
C THR A 121 1.36 -16.03 -11.26
N ALA A 122 2.43 -16.10 -10.46
CA ALA A 122 3.12 -17.35 -10.16
C ALA A 122 2.36 -18.29 -9.18
N VAL A 123 1.32 -17.79 -8.52
CA VAL A 123 0.48 -18.56 -7.59
C VAL A 123 -0.75 -19.06 -8.36
N THR A 124 -0.63 -20.23 -8.96
CA THR A 124 -1.58 -20.75 -9.97
C THR A 124 -2.95 -21.10 -9.43
N ASP A 125 -3.09 -21.30 -8.12
CA ASP A 125 -4.35 -21.62 -7.42
C ASP A 125 -5.01 -20.39 -6.75
N ALA A 126 -4.51 -19.17 -7.03
CA ALA A 126 -5.16 -17.95 -6.58
C ALA A 126 -6.47 -17.67 -7.33
N ASP A 127 -7.45 -17.10 -6.63
CA ASP A 127 -8.73 -16.72 -7.22
C ASP A 127 -8.61 -15.53 -8.17
N LEU A 128 -7.72 -14.57 -7.84
CA LEU A 128 -7.43 -13.40 -8.66
C LEU A 128 -5.92 -13.15 -8.71
N HIS A 129 -5.45 -12.82 -9.90
CA HIS A 129 -4.04 -12.52 -10.13
C HIS A 129 -3.79 -11.01 -10.25
N THR A 130 -2.62 -10.59 -9.78
CA THR A 130 -2.11 -9.23 -9.92
C THR A 130 -1.05 -9.17 -11.02
N VAL A 131 0.20 -8.90 -10.68
CA VAL A 131 1.32 -8.80 -11.62
C VAL A 131 2.28 -9.99 -11.44
N GLU A 132 3.22 -10.13 -12.37
CA GLU A 132 4.34 -11.06 -12.22
C GLU A 132 5.15 -10.76 -10.96
N ARG A 133 5.93 -11.75 -10.52
CA ARG A 133 6.78 -11.59 -9.34
C ARG A 133 7.78 -10.44 -9.54
N GLU A 134 7.68 -9.43 -8.70
CA GLU A 134 8.64 -8.33 -8.69
C GLU A 134 10.04 -8.81 -8.26
N ARG A 135 11.05 -8.28 -8.93
CA ARG A 135 12.46 -8.61 -8.68
C ARG A 135 13.07 -7.73 -7.59
N SER A 136 12.56 -6.51 -7.42
CA SER A 136 12.90 -5.67 -6.27
C SER A 136 12.33 -6.25 -4.97
N SER A 137 12.99 -5.97 -3.86
CA SER A 137 12.45 -6.25 -2.53
C SER A 137 11.45 -5.20 -2.05
N ALA A 138 11.50 -3.99 -2.62
CA ALA A 138 10.51 -2.94 -2.38
C ALA A 138 9.36 -3.09 -3.41
N TYR A 139 8.29 -3.76 -3.01
CA TYR A 139 7.15 -4.03 -3.87
C TYR A 139 6.37 -2.75 -4.20
N THR A 140 6.01 -2.57 -5.47
CA THR A 140 5.32 -1.39 -6.01
C THR A 140 4.10 -1.77 -6.85
N ALA A 141 4.30 -2.33 -8.04
CA ALA A 141 3.22 -2.69 -8.96
C ALA A 141 2.30 -3.78 -8.39
N SER A 142 2.82 -4.73 -7.63
CA SER A 142 2.01 -5.78 -7.01
C SER A 142 1.06 -5.23 -5.94
N HIS A 143 1.47 -4.19 -5.22
CA HIS A 143 0.60 -3.49 -4.27
C HIS A 143 -0.57 -2.81 -5.00
N LEU A 144 -0.26 -2.02 -6.04
CA LEU A 144 -1.28 -1.36 -6.85
C LEU A 144 -2.21 -2.37 -7.53
N GLY A 145 -1.67 -3.48 -8.04
CA GLY A 145 -2.47 -4.57 -8.62
C GLY A 145 -3.42 -5.23 -7.61
N ALA A 146 -2.96 -5.41 -6.37
CA ALA A 146 -3.80 -5.94 -5.28
C ALA A 146 -4.94 -4.98 -4.94
N LEU A 147 -4.65 -3.68 -4.85
CA LEU A 147 -5.66 -2.64 -4.64
C LEU A 147 -6.66 -2.58 -5.79
N LEU A 148 -6.20 -2.71 -7.04
CA LEU A 148 -7.06 -2.68 -8.21
C LEU A 148 -8.04 -3.87 -8.22
N ARG A 149 -7.58 -5.09 -7.88
CA ARG A 149 -8.46 -6.25 -7.71
C ARG A 149 -9.48 -6.04 -6.59
N ALA A 150 -9.08 -5.44 -5.47
CA ALA A 150 -10.00 -5.09 -4.39
C ALA A 150 -11.05 -4.06 -4.84
N ALA A 151 -10.65 -3.05 -5.60
CA ALA A 151 -11.56 -2.04 -6.14
C ALA A 151 -12.53 -2.64 -7.18
N GLN A 152 -12.06 -3.55 -8.05
CA GLN A 152 -12.93 -4.30 -8.97
C GLN A 152 -13.98 -5.13 -8.21
N LEU A 153 -13.59 -5.83 -7.14
CA LEU A 153 -14.52 -6.57 -6.28
C LEU A 153 -15.53 -5.62 -5.62
N ALA A 154 -15.07 -4.51 -5.05
CA ALA A 154 -15.93 -3.52 -4.41
C ALA A 154 -16.94 -2.94 -5.40
N GLN A 155 -16.53 -2.61 -6.63
CA GLN A 155 -17.41 -2.12 -7.69
C GLN A 155 -18.44 -3.18 -8.09
N ALA A 156 -18.04 -4.44 -8.26
CA ALA A 156 -18.95 -5.55 -8.58
C ALA A 156 -19.97 -5.84 -7.46
N LEU A 157 -19.63 -5.47 -6.22
CA LEU A 157 -20.48 -5.55 -5.04
C LEU A 157 -21.37 -4.33 -4.85
N GLY A 158 -21.17 -3.26 -5.63
CA GLY A 158 -22.04 -2.09 -5.65
C GLY A 158 -21.40 -0.80 -5.11
N ALA A 159 -20.10 -0.77 -4.84
CA ALA A 159 -19.42 0.49 -4.53
C ALA A 159 -19.43 1.44 -5.73
N ASP A 160 -19.68 2.72 -5.48
CA ASP A 160 -19.62 3.76 -6.50
C ASP A 160 -18.17 4.19 -6.75
N LEU A 161 -17.57 3.64 -7.81
CA LEU A 161 -16.17 3.86 -8.21
C LEU A 161 -16.07 4.23 -9.70
N PRO A 162 -16.66 5.37 -10.12
CA PRO A 162 -16.76 5.73 -11.54
C PRO A 162 -15.41 5.93 -12.22
N GLY A 163 -14.36 6.28 -11.46
CA GLY A 163 -13.00 6.51 -11.96
C GLY A 163 -12.14 5.25 -12.11
N LEU A 164 -12.65 4.04 -11.82
CA LEU A 164 -11.82 2.84 -11.75
C LEU A 164 -11.06 2.52 -13.05
N ALA A 165 -11.70 2.69 -14.19
CA ALA A 165 -11.08 2.47 -15.50
C ALA A 165 -9.96 3.48 -15.82
N ALA A 166 -9.97 4.67 -15.21
CA ALA A 166 -8.96 5.72 -15.40
C ALA A 166 -7.74 5.58 -14.47
N VAL A 167 -7.73 4.58 -13.58
CA VAL A 167 -6.62 4.36 -12.64
C VAL A 167 -5.27 4.19 -13.33
N PRO A 168 -5.11 3.38 -14.42
CA PRO A 168 -3.82 3.25 -15.08
C PRO A 168 -3.27 4.59 -15.62
N ASP A 169 -4.13 5.41 -16.22
CA ASP A 169 -3.75 6.72 -16.75
C ASP A 169 -3.38 7.71 -15.64
N ALA A 170 -4.09 7.68 -14.52
CA ALA A 170 -3.75 8.51 -13.36
C ALA A 170 -2.40 8.11 -12.76
N VAL A 171 -2.12 6.82 -12.66
CA VAL A 171 -0.83 6.28 -12.21
C VAL A 171 0.31 6.70 -13.13
N ASP A 172 0.14 6.58 -14.46
CA ASP A 172 1.18 7.01 -15.43
C ASP A 172 1.46 8.51 -15.34
N ARG A 173 0.40 9.32 -15.24
CA ARG A 173 0.51 10.78 -15.15
C ARG A 173 1.30 11.21 -13.92
N VAL A 174 0.95 10.69 -12.72
CA VAL A 174 1.65 11.01 -11.47
C VAL A 174 3.10 10.53 -11.50
N TYR A 175 3.34 9.35 -12.03
CA TYR A 175 4.71 8.81 -12.13
C TYR A 175 5.61 9.65 -13.03
N ARG A 176 5.07 10.20 -14.11
CA ARG A 176 5.83 10.98 -15.10
C ARG A 176 5.90 12.48 -14.80
N ASP A 177 5.04 13.02 -13.94
CA ASP A 177 5.07 14.44 -13.60
C ASP A 177 6.27 14.75 -12.70
N PRO A 178 7.25 15.55 -13.16
CA PRO A 178 8.41 15.90 -12.35
C PRO A 178 8.08 16.77 -11.13
N ASN A 179 6.89 17.39 -11.11
CA ASN A 179 6.46 18.27 -10.03
C ASN A 179 5.59 17.56 -8.99
N ASP A 180 5.09 16.36 -9.33
CA ASP A 180 4.25 15.58 -8.44
C ASP A 180 5.15 14.78 -7.48
N GLY A 181 4.92 14.95 -6.18
CA GLY A 181 5.78 14.37 -5.15
C GLY A 181 7.18 14.99 -5.22
N GLN A 182 7.29 16.31 -4.99
CA GLN A 182 8.57 17.03 -4.96
C GLN A 182 9.66 16.17 -4.29
N PRO A 183 10.82 15.96 -4.96
CA PRO A 183 11.89 15.17 -4.38
C PRO A 183 12.21 15.70 -2.98
N LEU A 184 12.41 14.79 -2.03
CA LEU A 184 12.89 15.14 -0.70
C LEU A 184 14.35 15.57 -0.80
N ALA A 185 14.59 16.80 -1.23
CA ALA A 185 15.93 17.32 -1.38
C ALA A 185 16.29 18.26 -0.20
N PRO A 186 17.35 18.01 0.52
CA PRO A 186 17.92 16.69 0.81
C PRO A 186 16.99 15.88 1.72
N PRO A 187 17.00 14.55 1.68
CA PRO A 187 16.19 13.76 2.62
C PRO A 187 16.60 14.15 4.05
N PRO A 188 15.62 14.32 4.95
CA PRO A 188 15.93 14.67 6.33
C PRO A 188 16.80 13.58 6.96
N GLY A 189 17.77 13.97 7.74
CA GLY A 189 18.70 13.04 8.37
C GLY A 189 18.10 12.25 9.53
N ARG A 190 16.90 12.60 10.02
CA ARG A 190 16.30 12.01 11.22
C ARG A 190 14.98 11.29 10.93
N LEU A 191 13.92 11.99 10.57
CA LEU A 191 12.56 11.41 10.44
C LEU A 191 11.83 12.00 9.25
N ILE A 192 11.15 11.12 8.51
CA ILE A 192 10.10 11.48 7.55
C ILE A 192 8.78 10.93 8.09
N GLU A 193 7.86 11.81 8.40
CA GLU A 193 6.51 11.47 8.85
C GLU A 193 5.53 11.61 7.69
N PHE A 194 4.72 10.58 7.45
CA PHE A 194 3.63 10.63 6.50
C PHE A 194 2.31 10.67 7.23
N ILE A 195 1.38 11.53 6.81
CA ILE A 195 0.02 11.56 7.33
C ILE A 195 -1.01 11.46 6.21
N GLY A 196 -2.13 10.78 6.50
CA GLY A 196 -3.28 10.69 5.61
C GLY A 196 -4.57 10.56 6.39
N GLY A 197 -5.70 10.85 5.76
CA GLY A 197 -7.03 10.70 6.34
C GLY A 197 -7.77 9.50 5.78
N GLY A 198 -8.68 8.90 6.55
CA GLY A 198 -9.53 7.82 6.09
C GLY A 198 -8.73 6.65 5.50
N ILE A 199 -9.06 6.27 4.26
CA ILE A 199 -8.36 5.20 3.54
C ILE A 199 -6.86 5.51 3.31
N ASN A 200 -6.50 6.80 3.19
CA ASN A 200 -5.15 7.25 2.91
C ASN A 200 -4.20 7.23 4.13
N GLN A 201 -4.67 6.94 5.34
CA GLN A 201 -3.76 6.61 6.44
C GLN A 201 -2.88 5.39 6.11
N TRP A 202 -3.41 4.45 5.32
CA TRP A 202 -2.67 3.26 4.89
C TRP A 202 -1.75 3.55 3.70
N THR A 203 -2.06 4.55 2.89
CA THR A 203 -1.12 5.10 1.90
C THR A 203 0.06 5.80 2.61
N ALA A 204 -0.19 6.52 3.70
CA ALA A 204 0.86 7.10 4.53
C ALA A 204 1.76 6.01 5.15
N ALA A 205 1.17 4.96 5.70
CA ALA A 205 1.91 3.80 6.22
C ALA A 205 2.75 3.11 5.14
N GLU A 206 2.22 2.96 3.92
CA GLU A 206 2.94 2.40 2.78
C GLU A 206 4.12 3.30 2.36
N GLY A 207 3.94 4.61 2.29
CA GLY A 207 5.00 5.57 2.02
C GLY A 207 6.16 5.47 3.01
N ALA A 208 5.83 5.41 4.30
CA ALA A 208 6.82 5.22 5.36
C ALA A 208 7.55 3.87 5.24
N LEU A 209 6.83 2.79 4.91
CA LEU A 209 7.45 1.49 4.67
C LEU A 209 8.42 1.55 3.49
N LYS A 210 8.02 2.13 2.37
CA LYS A 210 8.87 2.27 1.17
C LYS A 210 10.13 3.07 1.44
N ILE A 211 10.06 4.17 2.19
CA ILE A 211 11.24 4.93 2.60
C ILE A 211 12.20 4.06 3.42
N ARG A 212 11.71 3.30 4.38
CA ARG A 212 12.55 2.41 5.20
C ARG A 212 13.18 1.28 4.39
N GLU A 213 12.45 0.71 3.45
CA GLU A 213 12.91 -0.40 2.61
C GLU A 213 13.93 0.03 1.55
N SER A 214 13.76 1.22 0.96
CA SER A 214 14.57 1.67 -0.17
C SER A 214 15.68 2.64 0.21
N ALA A 215 15.37 3.63 1.04
CA ALA A 215 16.30 4.72 1.42
C ALA A 215 16.98 4.49 2.77
N TYR A 216 16.51 3.52 3.57
CA TYR A 216 17.02 3.18 4.92
C TYR A 216 16.93 4.33 5.92
N VAL A 217 16.01 5.24 5.72
CA VAL A 217 15.72 6.38 6.57
C VAL A 217 14.60 6.04 7.54
N ALA A 218 14.67 6.55 8.76
CA ALA A 218 13.59 6.44 9.74
C ALA A 218 12.34 7.16 9.21
N SER A 219 11.23 6.48 9.23
CA SER A 219 9.96 6.99 8.73
C SER A 219 8.78 6.34 9.44
N GLU A 220 7.71 7.10 9.63
CA GLU A 220 6.45 6.62 10.19
C GLU A 220 5.29 7.09 9.31
N GLY A 221 4.17 6.37 9.32
CA GLY A 221 2.98 6.74 8.54
C GLY A 221 1.73 6.53 9.37
N LEU A 222 0.96 7.60 9.58
CA LEU A 222 -0.14 7.67 10.52
C LEU A 222 -1.41 8.26 9.90
N GLY A 223 -2.55 7.91 10.51
CA GLY A 223 -3.76 8.68 10.34
C GLY A 223 -3.59 10.08 10.95
N VAL A 224 -4.16 11.10 10.32
CA VAL A 224 -4.00 12.50 10.73
C VAL A 224 -4.38 12.76 12.19
N GLU A 225 -5.44 12.11 12.69
CA GLU A 225 -5.82 12.24 14.12
C GLU A 225 -4.84 11.47 15.02
N GLN A 226 -4.42 10.29 14.64
CA GLN A 226 -3.42 9.54 15.42
C GLN A 226 -2.11 10.34 15.54
N PHE A 227 -1.70 11.02 14.49
CA PHE A 227 -0.53 11.90 14.50
C PHE A 227 -0.66 13.02 15.54
N LEU A 228 -1.84 13.62 15.68
CA LEU A 228 -2.10 14.71 16.63
C LEU A 228 -2.16 14.26 18.10
N HIS A 229 -2.26 12.96 18.36
CA HIS A 229 -2.34 12.43 19.72
C HIS A 229 -0.98 11.96 20.27
N GLY A 230 0.09 12.69 19.94
CA GLY A 230 1.44 12.48 20.49
C GLY A 230 2.57 12.61 19.47
N PRO A 231 2.55 11.88 18.34
CA PRO A 231 3.66 11.88 17.38
C PRO A 231 4.15 13.25 16.91
N GLN A 232 3.26 14.23 16.74
CA GLN A 232 3.60 15.60 16.29
C GLN A 232 4.66 16.29 17.17
N VAL A 233 4.76 15.93 18.46
CA VAL A 233 5.73 16.56 19.35
C VAL A 233 7.18 16.17 19.02
N ALA A 234 7.36 15.08 18.26
CA ALA A 234 8.68 14.62 17.84
C ALA A 234 9.22 15.37 16.62
N LEU A 235 8.35 16.04 15.85
CA LEU A 235 8.76 16.74 14.63
C LEU A 235 9.48 18.06 14.93
N GLY A 236 10.48 18.38 14.11
CA GLY A 236 11.23 19.61 14.16
C GLY A 236 11.83 19.99 12.81
N ARG A 237 12.69 21.02 12.81
CA ARG A 237 13.28 21.59 11.58
C ARG A 237 14.17 20.63 10.80
N GLN A 238 14.62 19.53 11.41
CA GLN A 238 15.47 18.51 10.78
C GLN A 238 14.66 17.34 10.19
N ASP A 239 13.37 17.38 10.36
CA ASP A 239 12.44 16.33 9.92
C ASP A 239 11.64 16.80 8.72
N ARG A 240 10.78 15.94 8.21
CA ARG A 240 9.83 16.29 7.16
C ARG A 240 8.47 15.68 7.43
N LEU A 241 7.42 16.49 7.26
CA LEU A 241 6.06 16.01 7.18
C LEU A 241 5.64 15.90 5.71
N VAL A 242 5.13 14.75 5.31
CA VAL A 242 4.48 14.50 4.02
C VAL A 242 3.00 14.28 4.26
N SER A 243 2.15 15.18 3.81
CA SER A 243 0.70 15.07 3.98
C SER A 243 0.03 14.65 2.67
N LEU A 244 -0.86 13.65 2.78
CA LEU A 244 -1.54 13.03 1.66
C LEU A 244 -3.02 13.41 1.69
N ASP A 245 -3.47 14.14 0.66
CA ASP A 245 -4.85 14.61 0.54
C ASP A 245 -5.51 13.97 -0.70
N GLY A 246 -6.42 13.04 -0.43
CA GLY A 246 -7.23 12.35 -1.46
C GLY A 246 -8.63 12.92 -1.61
N GLY A 247 -8.93 14.07 -0.97
CA GLY A 247 -10.28 14.63 -0.96
C GLY A 247 -11.16 14.10 0.17
N GLY A 248 -12.44 14.46 0.10
CA GLY A 248 -13.44 14.03 1.06
C GLY A 248 -13.40 14.74 2.41
N ALA A 249 -13.86 14.06 3.44
CA ALA A 249 -14.07 14.64 4.77
C ALA A 249 -12.77 15.04 5.49
N TRP A 250 -11.62 14.56 5.03
CA TRP A 250 -10.34 14.74 5.70
C TRP A 250 -9.51 15.92 5.18
N SER A 251 -9.83 16.50 4.02
CA SER A 251 -9.01 17.52 3.35
C SER A 251 -8.77 18.75 4.21
N GLU A 252 -9.81 19.24 4.89
CA GLU A 252 -9.70 20.40 5.79
C GLU A 252 -8.75 20.10 6.96
N ARG A 253 -8.94 18.94 7.60
CA ARG A 253 -8.09 18.52 8.74
C ARG A 253 -6.62 18.32 8.34
N ILE A 254 -6.38 17.73 7.17
CA ILE A 254 -5.03 17.58 6.62
C ILE A 254 -4.39 18.93 6.34
N ALA A 255 -5.17 19.89 5.80
CA ALA A 255 -4.68 21.24 5.54
C ALA A 255 -4.31 21.99 6.83
N GLU A 256 -5.16 21.92 7.88
CA GLU A 256 -4.90 22.51 9.20
C GLU A 256 -3.58 21.97 9.80
N VAL A 257 -3.43 20.66 9.82
CA VAL A 257 -2.23 20.02 10.40
C VAL A 257 -0.98 20.34 9.60
N THR A 258 -1.09 20.38 8.27
CA THR A 258 0.03 20.74 7.39
C THR A 258 0.48 22.19 7.63
N ALA A 259 -0.47 23.12 7.79
CA ALA A 259 -0.18 24.51 8.10
C ALA A 259 0.48 24.66 9.49
N ALA A 260 -0.06 24.01 10.50
CA ALA A 260 0.51 24.03 11.85
C ALA A 260 1.93 23.49 11.90
N ALA A 261 2.22 22.41 11.17
CA ALA A 261 3.57 21.88 11.05
C ALA A 261 4.53 22.87 10.37
N ALA A 262 4.10 23.50 9.28
CA ALA A 262 4.90 24.55 8.62
C ALA A 262 5.17 25.74 9.53
N ASP A 263 4.16 26.22 10.26
CA ASP A 263 4.30 27.33 11.22
C ASP A 263 5.24 26.99 12.37
N SER A 264 5.33 25.71 12.77
CA SER A 264 6.31 25.24 13.75
C SER A 264 7.74 25.21 13.21
N GLY A 265 7.92 25.41 11.90
CA GLY A 265 9.21 25.36 11.21
C GLY A 265 9.60 23.98 10.72
N THR A 266 8.70 22.99 10.77
CA THR A 266 8.92 21.68 10.16
C THR A 266 8.76 21.81 8.64
N PRO A 267 9.74 21.36 7.82
CA PRO A 267 9.57 21.27 6.37
C PRO A 267 8.41 20.37 6.00
N VAL A 268 7.51 20.84 5.14
CA VAL A 268 6.32 20.08 4.71
C VAL A 268 6.32 19.84 3.21
N THR A 269 5.79 18.69 2.81
CA THR A 269 5.44 18.35 1.42
C THR A 269 3.96 17.95 1.42
N ARG A 270 3.12 18.66 0.67
CA ARG A 270 1.71 18.29 0.51
C ARG A 270 1.51 17.68 -0.87
N ILE A 271 0.88 16.51 -0.90
CA ILE A 271 0.53 15.79 -2.13
C ILE A 271 -0.99 15.70 -2.18
N THR A 272 -1.59 16.12 -3.27
CA THR A 272 -3.04 16.21 -3.42
C THR A 272 -3.47 15.58 -4.74
N HIS A 273 -4.33 14.56 -4.67
CA HIS A 273 -4.94 13.90 -5.82
C HIS A 273 -6.43 13.70 -5.61
N LEU A 274 -7.26 14.52 -6.27
CA LEU A 274 -8.71 14.57 -6.07
C LEU A 274 -9.51 14.01 -7.25
N GLU A 275 -8.87 13.81 -8.39
CA GLU A 275 -9.51 13.54 -9.69
C GLU A 275 -10.28 12.22 -9.75
N LEU A 276 -9.92 11.24 -8.95
CA LEU A 276 -10.57 9.93 -8.89
C LEU A 276 -11.53 9.77 -7.69
N GLY A 277 -11.68 10.82 -6.88
CA GLY A 277 -12.41 10.76 -5.62
C GLY A 277 -11.64 10.06 -4.50
N GLU A 278 -12.12 10.20 -3.26
CA GLU A 278 -11.41 9.79 -2.04
C GLU A 278 -10.97 8.31 -2.07
N LEU A 279 -11.88 7.41 -2.46
CA LEU A 279 -11.59 5.97 -2.42
C LEU A 279 -10.52 5.53 -3.42
N LEU A 280 -10.49 6.14 -4.60
CA LEU A 280 -9.52 5.79 -5.65
C LEU A 280 -8.27 6.68 -5.62
N SER A 281 -8.23 7.72 -4.79
CA SER A 281 -7.02 8.54 -4.58
C SER A 281 -5.83 7.73 -4.05
N ILE A 282 -6.09 6.57 -3.46
CA ILE A 282 -5.05 5.63 -3.02
C ILE A 282 -4.08 5.23 -4.15
N PHE A 283 -4.51 5.21 -5.41
CA PHE A 283 -3.65 4.85 -6.53
C PHE A 283 -2.63 5.95 -6.87
N PRO A 284 -3.03 7.17 -7.25
CA PRO A 284 -2.08 8.24 -7.51
C PRO A 284 -1.23 8.59 -6.28
N LEU A 285 -1.82 8.65 -5.08
CA LEU A 285 -1.07 8.93 -3.86
C LEU A 285 -0.04 7.83 -3.53
N THR A 286 -0.35 6.56 -3.77
CA THR A 286 0.63 5.47 -3.60
C THR A 286 1.80 5.61 -4.57
N VAL A 287 1.54 5.94 -5.83
CA VAL A 287 2.63 6.17 -6.80
C VAL A 287 3.51 7.34 -6.39
N ALA A 288 2.91 8.43 -5.91
CA ALA A 288 3.66 9.59 -5.43
C ALA A 288 4.60 9.22 -4.28
N VAL A 289 4.13 8.46 -3.26
CA VAL A 289 4.99 8.06 -2.14
C VAL A 289 6.03 7.01 -2.53
N GLN A 290 5.73 6.10 -3.46
CA GLN A 290 6.70 5.16 -4.04
C GLN A 290 7.82 5.90 -4.77
N ARG A 291 7.47 6.94 -5.53
CA ARG A 291 8.43 7.77 -6.25
C ARG A 291 9.34 8.55 -5.29
N ILE A 292 8.77 9.14 -4.24
CA ILE A 292 9.56 9.79 -3.17
C ILE A 292 10.57 8.80 -2.58
N ALA A 293 10.18 7.57 -2.34
CA ALA A 293 11.05 6.55 -1.77
C ALA A 293 12.17 6.14 -2.73
N LEU A 294 11.88 5.99 -4.01
CA LEU A 294 12.86 5.69 -5.05
C LEU A 294 13.87 6.83 -5.21
N GLU A 295 13.40 8.07 -5.31
CA GLU A 295 14.25 9.26 -5.44
C GLU A 295 15.14 9.46 -4.20
N ALA A 296 14.60 9.23 -2.99
CA ALA A 296 15.37 9.26 -1.76
C ALA A 296 16.50 8.21 -1.77
N ALA A 297 16.21 7.00 -2.25
CA ALA A 297 17.23 5.96 -2.40
C ALA A 297 18.34 6.36 -3.38
N GLU A 298 17.98 6.97 -4.50
CA GLU A 298 18.93 7.45 -5.52
C GLU A 298 19.81 8.60 -4.98
N ILE A 299 19.21 9.57 -4.28
CA ILE A 299 19.96 10.69 -3.66
C ILE A 299 20.95 10.16 -2.62
N LEU A 300 20.55 9.19 -1.80
CA LEU A 300 21.40 8.62 -0.75
C LEU A 300 22.35 7.54 -1.24
N GLY A 301 22.21 7.09 -2.50
CA GLY A 301 23.01 5.99 -3.07
C GLY A 301 22.73 4.64 -2.40
N THR A 302 21.55 4.43 -1.85
CA THR A 302 21.12 3.15 -1.28
C THR A 302 20.55 2.23 -2.36
N ASN A 303 20.51 0.92 -2.09
CA ASN A 303 20.01 -0.07 -3.03
C ASN A 303 18.59 -0.51 -2.64
N PRO A 304 17.53 -0.05 -3.33
CA PRO A 304 16.15 -0.40 -3.01
C PRO A 304 15.82 -1.88 -3.24
N ASP A 305 16.66 -2.59 -4.02
CA ASP A 305 16.41 -3.98 -4.41
C ASP A 305 16.93 -4.99 -3.39
N SER A 306 17.84 -4.57 -2.48
CA SER A 306 18.56 -5.47 -1.59
C SER A 306 17.86 -5.77 -0.26
N PHE A 307 16.85 -4.97 0.12
CA PHE A 307 16.24 -5.00 1.46
C PHE A 307 17.29 -4.84 2.57
N GLY A 308 18.27 -3.98 2.33
CA GLY A 308 19.38 -3.70 3.24
C GLY A 308 20.38 -4.86 3.42
N ARG A 309 20.29 -5.94 2.62
CA ARG A 309 21.19 -7.11 2.73
C ARG A 309 22.62 -6.81 2.34
N ASP A 310 22.85 -5.76 1.58
CA ASP A 310 24.16 -5.23 1.18
C ASP A 310 24.78 -4.29 2.23
N VAL A 311 24.05 -3.95 3.28
CA VAL A 311 24.56 -3.10 4.36
C VAL A 311 25.31 -3.98 5.37
N PRO A 312 26.59 -3.66 5.68
CA PRO A 312 27.38 -4.41 6.64
C PRO A 312 26.66 -4.56 8.01
N GLY A 313 26.68 -5.77 8.55
CA GLY A 313 26.08 -6.11 9.84
C GLY A 313 24.55 -6.38 9.81
N ARG A 314 23.85 -6.10 8.70
CA ARG A 314 22.42 -6.40 8.57
C ARG A 314 22.12 -7.84 8.14
N ASP A 315 23.12 -8.61 7.77
CA ASP A 315 22.96 -10.03 7.42
C ASP A 315 22.51 -10.92 8.59
N ALA A 316 22.64 -10.44 9.81
CA ALA A 316 22.05 -11.10 10.99
C ALA A 316 20.53 -11.32 10.87
N TRP A 317 19.82 -10.42 10.20
CA TRP A 317 18.38 -10.53 9.96
C TRP A 317 17.98 -11.68 9.03
N LYS A 318 18.92 -12.20 8.23
CA LYS A 318 18.69 -13.38 7.37
C LYS A 318 18.35 -14.65 8.15
N ARG A 319 18.64 -14.68 9.45
CA ARG A 319 18.34 -15.84 10.31
C ARG A 319 16.88 -15.87 10.77
N VAL A 320 16.17 -14.77 10.61
CA VAL A 320 14.76 -14.66 10.97
C VAL A 320 13.92 -14.97 9.74
N GLU A 321 13.15 -16.06 9.80
CA GLU A 321 12.22 -16.43 8.71
C GLU A 321 11.05 -15.45 8.63
N LEU A 322 10.69 -15.06 7.41
CA LEU A 322 9.59 -14.12 7.10
C LEU A 322 8.35 -14.86 6.61
#